data_1649ec7834cb8ea4cd2def6aeb5a0291
#
_entry.id   1649ec7834cb8ea4cd2def6aeb5a0291
#
_cell.length_a   1.000
_cell.length_b   1.000
_cell.length_c   1.000
_cell.angle_alpha   90.00
_cell.angle_beta   90.00
_cell.angle_gamma   90.00
#
_symmetry.space_group_name_H-M   'P 1'
#
loop_
_entity.id
_entity.type
_entity.pdbx_description
1 polymer ?
#
loop_
_entity_poly.entity_id
_entity_poly.type
_entity_poly.pdbx_seq_one_letter_code
_entity_poly.pdbx_strand_id
1 'polypeptide(L)'
;QCNLSIFFFDDEESGIFNYEDGGLKPNDKVNTLYNVIEEDENIFNAIYSTKNYELRRRIQSRFKKISFKLDILIGDYRMDEVDVDNEHFFSKKLTKLEDDYDYILIDFPPAFSSMVTIYMTACDTIIVPARLGESASMYGYFDVLKKVEMIRIAKFNTSLYVLGLYYTMVQNYKKNQKSQYEETYQEETRPIYNLFDSCIRLDYAANVLADSKGEPLNVCASSSNCAKDYLQLTEEILQRLNEE
;
A
#
# COMPACT_ATOMS: atom_id res chain seq x y z
N GLN A 1 8.39 10.11 -3.85
CA GLN A 1 7.75 10.22 -2.51
C GLN A 1 8.20 9.06 -1.65
N CYS A 2 8.89 9.32 -0.55
CA CYS A 2 9.45 8.28 0.33
C CYS A 2 8.61 8.10 1.62
N ASN A 3 7.32 8.47 1.61
CA ASN A 3 6.51 8.62 2.82
C ASN A 3 6.45 7.35 3.68
N LEU A 4 6.28 6.17 3.05
CA LEU A 4 6.24 4.91 3.80
C LEU A 4 7.59 4.61 4.46
N SER A 5 8.68 4.80 3.73
CA SER A 5 10.05 4.60 4.25
C SER A 5 10.35 5.56 5.39
N ILE A 6 9.99 6.84 5.26
CA ILE A 6 10.13 7.86 6.30
C ILE A 6 9.34 7.46 7.54
N PHE A 7 8.09 7.03 7.40
CA PHE A 7 7.26 6.61 8.53
C PHE A 7 7.93 5.55 9.42
N PHE A 8 8.65 4.59 8.82
CA PHE A 8 9.30 3.51 9.57
C PHE A 8 10.73 3.81 10.02
N PHE A 9 11.41 4.78 9.41
CA PHE A 9 12.84 5.03 9.60
C PHE A 9 13.18 6.50 9.86
N ASP A 10 12.22 7.30 10.33
CA ASP A 10 12.39 8.72 10.68
C ASP A 10 13.07 8.91 12.05
N ASP A 11 13.89 7.99 12.48
CA ASP A 11 14.69 8.13 13.69
C ASP A 11 16.18 8.26 13.35
N GLU A 12 16.90 9.07 14.13
CA GLU A 12 18.35 9.25 13.97
C GLU A 12 19.12 7.92 14.16
N GLU A 13 18.53 6.97 14.88
CA GLU A 13 19.15 5.67 15.16
C GLU A 13 19.14 4.75 13.93
N SER A 14 18.18 4.91 13.03
CA SER A 14 18.10 4.10 11.81
C SER A 14 19.23 4.40 10.84
N GLY A 15 19.68 5.66 10.77
CA GLY A 15 20.69 6.12 9.82
C GLY A 15 20.28 6.02 8.34
N ILE A 16 18.98 5.78 8.07
CA ILE A 16 18.46 5.62 6.71
C ILE A 16 18.26 6.99 6.05
N PHE A 17 17.81 8.00 6.79
CA PHE A 17 17.55 9.33 6.29
C PHE A 17 18.40 10.39 6.99
N ASN A 18 18.77 11.43 6.23
CA ASN A 18 19.40 12.64 6.72
C ASN A 18 18.46 13.84 6.57
N TYR A 19 18.54 14.78 7.51
CA TYR A 19 17.90 16.08 7.37
C TYR A 19 18.81 17.00 6.53
N GLU A 20 18.33 17.40 5.35
CA GLU A 20 19.01 18.34 4.46
C GLU A 20 18.08 19.50 4.07
N ASP A 21 18.66 20.54 3.46
CA ASP A 21 17.90 21.69 2.95
C ASP A 21 16.79 21.22 1.98
N GLY A 22 15.56 21.26 2.43
CA GLY A 22 14.38 20.82 1.66
C GLY A 22 13.69 19.54 2.18
N GLY A 23 14.16 18.92 3.25
CA GLY A 23 13.49 17.81 3.91
C GLY A 23 14.38 16.58 4.17
N LEU A 24 13.72 15.48 4.47
CA LEU A 24 14.39 14.19 4.68
C LEU A 24 14.79 13.55 3.35
N LYS A 25 16.05 13.19 3.22
CA LYS A 25 16.60 12.47 2.08
C LYS A 25 17.28 11.19 2.51
N PRO A 26 17.25 10.11 1.70
CA PRO A 26 18.03 8.92 1.98
C PRO A 26 19.50 9.27 2.16
N ASN A 27 20.17 8.63 3.14
CA ASN A 27 21.60 8.79 3.36
C ASN A 27 22.36 8.24 2.14
N ASP A 28 23.43 8.92 1.70
CA ASP A 28 24.25 8.51 0.55
C ASP A 28 24.84 7.10 0.64
N LYS A 29 24.88 6.51 1.83
CA LYS A 29 25.37 5.14 2.06
C LYS A 29 24.26 4.08 2.03
N VAL A 30 23.01 4.52 1.86
CA VAL A 30 21.83 3.66 1.84
C VAL A 30 21.44 3.38 0.41
N ASN A 31 21.42 2.11 0.03
CA ASN A 31 20.87 1.72 -1.26
C ASN A 31 19.34 1.87 -1.25
N THR A 32 18.83 2.42 -2.31
CA THR A 32 17.39 2.71 -2.50
C THR A 32 16.88 2.05 -3.77
N LEU A 33 15.60 2.18 -4.02
CA LEU A 33 15.00 1.74 -5.28
C LEU A 33 15.68 2.40 -6.50
N TYR A 34 16.16 3.64 -6.37
CA TYR A 34 16.92 4.33 -7.42
C TYR A 34 18.19 3.57 -7.80
N ASN A 35 19.00 3.16 -6.82
CA ASN A 35 20.23 2.39 -7.09
C ASN A 35 19.94 1.02 -7.73
N VAL A 36 18.83 0.38 -7.32
CA VAL A 36 18.37 -0.89 -7.92
C VAL A 36 18.04 -0.73 -9.39
N ILE A 37 17.47 0.40 -9.79
CA ILE A 37 17.00 0.66 -11.15
C ILE A 37 18.11 1.26 -12.02
N GLU A 38 18.72 2.36 -11.61
CA GLU A 38 19.69 3.10 -12.41
C GLU A 38 21.10 2.50 -12.37
N GLU A 39 21.52 1.98 -11.23
CA GLU A 39 22.88 1.48 -11.01
C GLU A 39 22.96 -0.06 -11.08
N ASP A 40 21.86 -0.72 -11.43
CA ASP A 40 21.71 -2.21 -11.47
C ASP A 40 22.11 -2.91 -10.15
N GLU A 41 21.95 -2.20 -9.03
CA GLU A 41 22.27 -2.74 -7.71
C GLU A 41 21.38 -3.95 -7.38
N ASN A 42 21.91 -4.84 -6.53
CA ASN A 42 21.15 -5.99 -6.08
C ASN A 42 19.97 -5.53 -5.18
N ILE A 43 18.74 -5.92 -5.54
CA ILE A 43 17.53 -5.52 -4.81
C ILE A 43 17.59 -5.83 -3.31
N PHE A 44 18.25 -6.91 -2.91
CA PHE A 44 18.41 -7.26 -1.49
C PHE A 44 19.23 -6.22 -0.70
N ASN A 45 20.12 -5.46 -1.37
CA ASN A 45 20.91 -4.42 -0.71
C ASN A 45 20.12 -3.15 -0.42
N ALA A 46 18.93 -2.99 -1.02
CA ALA A 46 18.03 -1.86 -0.81
C ALA A 46 16.83 -2.22 0.10
N ILE A 47 16.83 -3.42 0.69
CA ILE A 47 15.78 -3.87 1.61
C ILE A 47 16.29 -3.74 3.05
N TYR A 48 15.51 -3.05 3.87
CA TYR A 48 15.82 -2.78 5.27
C TYR A 48 14.69 -3.29 6.16
N SER A 49 15.05 -4.05 7.20
CA SER A 49 14.09 -4.54 8.18
C SER A 49 13.76 -3.48 9.22
N THR A 50 12.49 -3.30 9.51
CA THR A 50 12.05 -2.47 10.63
C THR A 50 12.42 -3.10 11.98
N LYS A 51 12.21 -2.36 13.07
CA LYS A 51 12.24 -2.92 14.43
C LYS A 51 11.21 -4.05 14.59
N ASN A 52 11.40 -4.90 15.60
CA ASN A 52 10.40 -5.90 15.94
C ASN A 52 9.16 -5.27 16.52
N TYR A 53 8.01 -5.60 15.96
CA TYR A 53 6.70 -5.24 16.48
C TYR A 53 6.07 -6.42 17.21
N GLU A 54 5.27 -6.16 18.23
CA GLU A 54 4.49 -7.16 18.95
C GLU A 54 3.00 -6.89 18.79
N LEU A 55 2.29 -7.83 18.18
CA LEU A 55 0.85 -7.82 18.05
C LEU A 55 0.22 -8.80 19.05
N ARG A 56 -0.73 -8.33 19.87
CA ARG A 56 -1.56 -9.19 20.70
C ARG A 56 -2.81 -9.59 19.93
N ARG A 57 -2.85 -10.83 19.47
CA ARG A 57 -4.03 -11.39 18.78
C ARG A 57 -4.75 -12.39 19.67
N ARG A 58 -6.09 -12.29 19.72
CA ARG A 58 -6.92 -13.31 20.36
C ARG A 58 -7.11 -14.46 19.37
N ILE A 59 -6.49 -15.60 19.69
CA ILE A 59 -6.62 -16.82 18.89
C ILE A 59 -7.37 -17.83 19.79
N GLN A 60 -8.56 -18.22 19.37
CA GLN A 60 -9.51 -18.99 20.17
C GLN A 60 -9.80 -18.24 21.48
N SER A 61 -9.68 -18.81 22.64
CA SER A 61 -9.95 -18.16 23.93
C SER A 61 -8.71 -17.53 24.60
N ARG A 62 -7.54 -17.50 23.92
CA ARG A 62 -6.25 -17.05 24.49
C ARG A 62 -5.65 -15.92 23.70
N PHE A 63 -5.02 -14.98 24.40
CA PHE A 63 -4.18 -13.97 23.75
C PHE A 63 -2.81 -14.57 23.44
N LYS A 64 -2.39 -14.49 22.18
CA LYS A 64 -1.00 -14.76 21.76
C LYS A 64 -0.31 -13.46 21.39
N LYS A 65 0.93 -13.35 21.78
CA LYS A 65 1.86 -12.35 21.23
C LYS A 65 2.45 -12.91 19.93
N ILE A 66 2.40 -12.11 18.89
CA ILE A 66 3.02 -12.41 17.61
C ILE A 66 4.06 -11.32 17.39
N SER A 67 5.31 -11.70 17.27
CA SER A 67 6.39 -10.79 16.90
C SER A 67 6.59 -10.86 15.38
N PHE A 68 6.73 -9.70 14.76
CA PHE A 68 6.97 -9.59 13.32
C PHE A 68 7.86 -8.39 13.01
N LYS A 69 8.50 -8.45 11.86
CA LYS A 69 9.19 -7.32 11.22
C LYS A 69 8.54 -7.05 9.88
N LEU A 70 8.72 -5.85 9.37
CA LEU A 70 8.44 -5.52 7.98
C LEU A 70 9.78 -5.26 7.30
N ASP A 71 9.94 -5.79 6.11
CA ASP A 71 11.05 -5.47 5.24
C ASP A 71 10.58 -4.44 4.22
N ILE A 72 11.33 -3.37 4.06
CA ILE A 72 10.97 -2.21 3.25
C ILE A 72 12.06 -1.96 2.23
N LEU A 73 11.68 -1.96 0.96
CA LEU A 73 12.49 -1.44 -0.12
C LEU A 73 12.39 0.08 -0.09
N ILE A 74 13.51 0.74 0.21
CA ILE A 74 13.53 2.18 0.43
C ILE A 74 13.23 2.93 -0.87
N GLY A 75 12.20 3.79 -0.83
CA GLY A 75 11.85 4.72 -1.90
C GLY A 75 12.89 5.83 -2.04
N ASP A 76 12.90 6.47 -3.22
CA ASP A 76 13.82 7.57 -3.51
C ASP A 76 13.11 8.66 -4.31
N TYR A 77 13.34 9.92 -3.97
CA TYR A 77 12.75 11.06 -4.66
C TYR A 77 13.28 11.19 -6.11
N ARG A 78 14.49 10.69 -6.38
CA ARG A 78 15.10 10.67 -7.73
C ARG A 78 14.36 9.77 -8.71
N MET A 79 13.44 8.92 -8.23
CA MET A 79 12.60 8.05 -9.07
C MET A 79 11.71 8.83 -10.06
N ASP A 80 11.42 10.10 -9.79
CA ASP A 80 10.64 10.95 -10.70
C ASP A 80 11.43 11.33 -11.96
N GLU A 81 12.76 11.22 -11.95
CA GLU A 81 13.69 11.56 -13.04
C GLU A 81 14.14 10.32 -13.83
N VAL A 82 13.78 9.12 -13.37
CA VAL A 82 14.19 7.86 -13.99
C VAL A 82 13.43 7.63 -15.28
N ASP A 83 14.16 7.39 -16.35
CA ASP A 83 13.61 6.96 -17.65
C ASP A 83 14.04 5.52 -17.93
N VAL A 84 13.10 4.61 -17.93
CA VAL A 84 13.35 3.19 -18.15
C VAL A 84 12.65 2.73 -19.42
N ASP A 85 13.44 2.33 -20.39
CA ASP A 85 12.95 1.84 -21.69
C ASP A 85 12.39 0.39 -21.67
N ASN A 86 12.38 -0.26 -20.49
CA ASN A 86 11.98 -1.66 -20.36
C ASN A 86 10.91 -1.86 -19.28
N GLU A 87 9.67 -2.05 -19.71
CA GLU A 87 8.52 -2.22 -18.83
C GLU A 87 8.63 -3.46 -17.91
N HIS A 88 9.43 -4.46 -18.28
CA HIS A 88 9.65 -5.66 -17.48
C HIS A 88 10.87 -5.58 -16.54
N PHE A 89 11.54 -4.44 -16.51
CA PHE A 89 12.77 -4.31 -15.72
C PHE A 89 12.50 -4.59 -14.23
N PHE A 90 11.48 -3.95 -13.67
CA PHE A 90 11.15 -4.08 -12.26
C PHE A 90 10.61 -5.47 -11.91
N SER A 91 9.75 -6.06 -12.74
CA SER A 91 9.26 -7.42 -12.51
C SER A 91 10.41 -8.44 -12.43
N LYS A 92 11.44 -8.33 -13.29
CA LYS A 92 12.64 -9.18 -13.22
C LYS A 92 13.45 -9.00 -11.93
N LYS A 93 13.42 -7.81 -11.32
CA LYS A 93 14.07 -7.61 -10.01
C LYS A 93 13.26 -8.25 -8.89
N LEU A 94 11.90 -8.14 -8.95
CA LEU A 94 11.01 -8.74 -7.94
C LEU A 94 11.01 -10.26 -7.96
N THR A 95 11.20 -10.93 -9.12
CA THR A 95 11.28 -12.40 -9.18
C THR A 95 12.39 -12.97 -8.28
N LYS A 96 13.42 -12.20 -7.96
CA LYS A 96 14.46 -12.62 -7.03
C LYS A 96 13.99 -12.71 -5.58
N LEU A 97 12.83 -12.13 -5.25
CA LEU A 97 12.25 -12.06 -3.91
C LEU A 97 11.14 -13.08 -3.69
N GLU A 98 10.69 -13.80 -4.73
CA GLU A 98 9.54 -14.71 -4.67
C GLU A 98 9.70 -15.85 -3.66
N ASP A 99 10.93 -16.33 -3.45
CA ASP A 99 11.21 -17.39 -2.48
C ASP A 99 11.29 -16.89 -1.02
N ASP A 100 11.44 -15.57 -0.83
CA ASP A 100 11.66 -14.95 0.49
C ASP A 100 10.38 -14.28 1.06
N TYR A 101 9.40 -13.93 0.21
CA TYR A 101 8.21 -13.18 0.60
C TYR A 101 6.93 -13.80 0.07
N ASP A 102 5.93 -13.98 0.93
CA ASP A 102 4.58 -14.40 0.54
C ASP A 102 3.81 -13.29 -0.19
N TYR A 103 4.06 -12.03 0.19
CA TYR A 103 3.40 -10.85 -0.38
C TYR A 103 4.39 -9.68 -0.51
N ILE A 104 4.34 -9.00 -1.65
CA ILE A 104 5.04 -7.74 -1.91
C ILE A 104 3.98 -6.66 -2.16
N LEU A 105 3.95 -5.63 -1.32
CA LEU A 105 3.03 -4.51 -1.44
C LEU A 105 3.76 -3.31 -2.06
N ILE A 106 3.21 -2.76 -3.13
CA ILE A 106 3.76 -1.58 -3.80
C ILE A 106 2.83 -0.40 -3.55
N ASP A 107 3.34 0.64 -2.86
CA ASP A 107 2.64 1.90 -2.65
C ASP A 107 2.87 2.82 -3.86
N PHE A 108 1.80 3.17 -4.56
CA PHE A 108 1.86 3.95 -5.79
C PHE A 108 1.77 5.45 -5.53
N PRO A 109 2.55 6.29 -6.25
CA PRO A 109 2.35 7.72 -6.22
C PRO A 109 0.99 8.10 -6.84
N PRO A 110 0.42 9.27 -6.47
CA PRO A 110 -0.92 9.67 -6.92
C PRO A 110 -1.00 10.04 -8.41
N ALA A 111 0.12 10.22 -9.09
CA ALA A 111 0.19 10.64 -10.50
C ALA A 111 0.58 9.46 -11.39
N PHE A 112 -0.08 9.31 -12.54
CA PHE A 112 0.28 8.33 -13.56
C PHE A 112 1.51 8.80 -14.34
N SER A 113 2.69 8.30 -13.99
CA SER A 113 3.94 8.45 -14.73
C SER A 113 4.27 7.18 -15.53
N SER A 114 5.32 7.22 -16.35
CA SER A 114 5.89 6.03 -16.99
C SER A 114 6.29 4.97 -15.96
N MET A 115 6.88 5.40 -14.84
CA MET A 115 7.28 4.52 -13.73
C MET A 115 6.09 3.79 -13.11
N VAL A 116 4.93 4.43 -12.96
CA VAL A 116 3.71 3.75 -12.48
C VAL A 116 3.33 2.61 -13.41
N THR A 117 3.50 2.76 -14.73
CA THR A 117 3.25 1.66 -15.69
C THR A 117 4.18 0.48 -15.44
N ILE A 118 5.45 0.73 -15.19
CA ILE A 118 6.47 -0.28 -14.89
C ILE A 118 6.14 -1.03 -13.60
N TYR A 119 5.75 -0.30 -12.54
CA TYR A 119 5.33 -0.90 -11.28
C TYR A 119 4.05 -1.72 -11.43
N MET A 120 3.03 -1.19 -12.13
CA MET A 120 1.80 -1.94 -12.40
C MET A 120 2.06 -3.20 -13.23
N THR A 121 2.99 -3.16 -14.16
CA THR A 121 3.39 -4.33 -14.98
C THR A 121 3.99 -5.43 -14.11
N ALA A 122 4.60 -5.08 -12.98
CA ALA A 122 5.20 -6.02 -12.04
C ALA A 122 4.22 -6.58 -10.99
N CYS A 123 2.97 -6.11 -10.96
CA CYS A 123 1.96 -6.58 -10.01
C CYS A 123 1.14 -7.73 -10.58
N ASP A 124 0.67 -8.63 -9.70
CA ASP A 124 -0.36 -9.62 -10.04
C ASP A 124 -1.73 -8.97 -10.00
N THR A 125 -1.98 -8.12 -9.00
CA THR A 125 -3.28 -7.46 -8.82
C THR A 125 -3.14 -6.06 -8.21
N ILE A 126 -4.18 -5.26 -8.40
CA ILE A 126 -4.27 -3.88 -7.89
C ILE A 126 -5.50 -3.72 -7.00
N ILE A 127 -5.32 -3.05 -5.87
CA ILE A 127 -6.37 -2.68 -4.94
C ILE A 127 -6.46 -1.14 -4.91
N VAL A 128 -7.66 -0.59 -5.05
CA VAL A 128 -7.85 0.86 -5.15
C VAL A 128 -8.57 1.41 -3.92
N PRO A 129 -7.93 2.27 -3.11
CA PRO A 129 -8.62 3.03 -2.09
C PRO A 129 -9.38 4.21 -2.70
N ALA A 130 -10.59 4.49 -2.21
CA ALA A 130 -11.37 5.66 -2.60
C ALA A 130 -12.03 6.31 -1.39
N ARG A 131 -12.20 7.64 -1.43
CA ARG A 131 -13.00 8.34 -0.41
C ARG A 131 -14.47 8.27 -0.77
N LEU A 132 -15.28 7.87 0.19
CA LEU A 132 -16.73 7.84 0.01
C LEU A 132 -17.29 9.25 -0.26
N GLY A 133 -18.10 9.38 -1.32
CA GLY A 133 -18.73 10.65 -1.71
C GLY A 133 -17.81 11.62 -2.46
N GLU A 134 -16.60 11.23 -2.82
CA GLU A 134 -15.67 12.06 -3.59
C GLU A 134 -15.57 11.59 -5.05
N SER A 135 -16.17 12.34 -5.96
CA SER A 135 -16.19 11.99 -7.38
C SER A 135 -14.78 11.83 -8.00
N ALA A 136 -13.81 12.62 -7.53
CA ALA A 136 -12.42 12.53 -7.98
C ALA A 136 -11.82 11.14 -7.72
N SER A 137 -12.11 10.53 -6.58
CA SER A 137 -11.67 9.17 -6.26
C SER A 137 -12.24 8.12 -7.22
N MET A 138 -13.46 8.33 -7.69
CA MET A 138 -14.09 7.43 -8.66
C MET A 138 -13.50 7.58 -10.06
N TYR A 139 -13.18 8.81 -10.48
CA TYR A 139 -12.46 9.04 -11.74
C TYR A 139 -11.07 8.37 -11.70
N GLY A 140 -10.36 8.47 -10.57
CA GLY A 140 -9.09 7.77 -10.36
C GLY A 140 -9.20 6.26 -10.53
N TYR A 141 -10.27 5.64 -10.03
CA TYR A 141 -10.52 4.21 -10.24
C TYR A 141 -10.70 3.85 -11.72
N PHE A 142 -11.47 4.63 -12.48
CA PHE A 142 -11.61 4.41 -13.93
C PHE A 142 -10.29 4.57 -14.69
N ASP A 143 -9.45 5.49 -14.26
CA ASP A 143 -8.12 5.67 -14.87
C ASP A 143 -7.21 4.48 -14.58
N VAL A 144 -7.29 3.89 -13.38
CA VAL A 144 -6.62 2.62 -13.06
C VAL A 144 -7.11 1.49 -13.97
N LEU A 145 -8.42 1.33 -14.14
CA LEU A 145 -8.99 0.30 -15.02
C LEU A 145 -8.50 0.44 -16.47
N LYS A 146 -8.51 1.66 -17.00
CA LYS A 146 -7.98 1.94 -18.35
C LYS A 146 -6.50 1.60 -18.45
N LYS A 147 -5.72 1.93 -17.43
CA LYS A 147 -4.28 1.67 -17.40
C LYS A 147 -3.99 0.17 -17.38
N VAL A 148 -4.71 -0.60 -16.56
CA VAL A 148 -4.64 -2.07 -16.53
C VAL A 148 -4.95 -2.64 -17.92
N GLU A 149 -6.01 -2.18 -18.55
CA GLU A 149 -6.39 -2.65 -19.88
C GLU A 149 -5.32 -2.31 -20.94
N MET A 150 -4.72 -1.12 -20.88
CA MET A 150 -3.60 -0.75 -21.76
C MET A 150 -2.39 -1.68 -21.59
N ILE A 151 -2.02 -2.00 -20.33
CA ILE A 151 -0.91 -2.92 -20.01
C ILE A 151 -1.20 -4.31 -20.58
N ARG A 152 -2.44 -4.79 -20.45
CA ARG A 152 -2.88 -6.10 -20.99
C ARG A 152 -2.86 -6.15 -22.51
N ILE A 153 -3.38 -5.10 -23.17
CA ILE A 153 -3.39 -4.98 -24.65
C ILE A 153 -1.96 -4.91 -25.19
N ALA A 154 -1.07 -4.16 -24.52
CA ALA A 154 0.34 -4.09 -24.88
C ALA A 154 1.11 -5.40 -24.60
N LYS A 155 0.48 -6.36 -23.93
CA LYS A 155 1.06 -7.66 -23.52
C LYS A 155 2.25 -7.53 -22.55
N PHE A 156 2.31 -6.43 -21.82
CA PHE A 156 3.32 -6.26 -20.77
C PHE A 156 3.00 -7.16 -19.56
N ASN A 157 1.72 -7.25 -19.16
CA ASN A 157 1.23 -8.20 -18.16
C ASN A 157 -0.23 -8.56 -18.48
N THR A 158 -0.45 -9.72 -19.10
CA THR A 158 -1.79 -10.15 -19.55
C THR A 158 -2.67 -10.68 -18.42
N SER A 159 -2.09 -11.04 -17.28
CA SER A 159 -2.79 -11.55 -16.10
C SER A 159 -3.15 -10.44 -15.08
N LEU A 160 -2.61 -9.23 -15.25
CA LEU A 160 -2.89 -8.12 -14.35
C LEU A 160 -4.39 -7.80 -14.30
N TYR A 161 -4.94 -7.68 -13.10
CA TYR A 161 -6.34 -7.30 -12.88
C TYR A 161 -6.52 -6.38 -11.66
N VAL A 162 -7.68 -5.78 -11.55
CA VAL A 162 -8.06 -4.98 -10.36
C VAL A 162 -8.91 -5.85 -9.45
N LEU A 163 -8.38 -6.20 -8.26
CA LEU A 163 -9.08 -7.01 -7.26
C LEU A 163 -10.33 -6.31 -6.73
N GLY A 164 -10.29 -5.00 -6.64
CA GLY A 164 -11.46 -4.22 -6.27
C GLY A 164 -11.11 -2.83 -5.71
N LEU A 165 -12.18 -2.12 -5.39
CA LEU A 165 -12.17 -0.82 -4.75
C LEU A 165 -12.69 -0.95 -3.31
N TYR A 166 -12.05 -0.29 -2.34
CA TYR A 166 -12.57 -0.15 -0.99
C TYR A 166 -12.68 1.32 -0.57
N TYR A 167 -13.66 1.62 0.28
CA TYR A 167 -13.80 2.97 0.81
C TYR A 167 -12.94 3.17 2.04
N THR A 168 -12.25 4.32 2.06
CA THR A 168 -11.45 4.77 3.19
C THR A 168 -11.95 6.12 3.72
N MET A 169 -11.48 6.51 4.91
CA MET A 169 -11.84 7.75 5.59
C MET A 169 -13.35 7.90 5.80
N VAL A 170 -14.06 6.78 5.97
CA VAL A 170 -15.51 6.77 6.19
C VAL A 170 -15.82 7.38 7.54
N GLN A 171 -16.59 8.46 7.56
CA GLN A 171 -16.95 9.14 8.80
C GLN A 171 -18.03 8.37 9.56
N ASN A 172 -17.89 8.26 10.88
CA ASN A 172 -18.95 7.70 11.74
C ASN A 172 -20.07 8.73 11.90
N TYR A 173 -21.02 8.73 10.98
CA TYR A 173 -22.24 9.50 11.17
C TYR A 173 -23.17 8.83 12.19
N LYS A 174 -23.99 9.62 12.91
CA LYS A 174 -25.02 9.10 13.81
C LYS A 174 -25.94 8.13 13.05
N LYS A 175 -26.27 7.01 13.66
CA LYS A 175 -26.94 5.81 13.14
C LYS A 175 -28.07 6.00 12.10
N ASN A 176 -28.71 7.18 12.06
CA ASN A 176 -29.90 7.42 11.23
C ASN A 176 -29.65 8.15 9.88
N GLN A 177 -28.42 8.62 9.63
CA GLN A 177 -28.09 9.29 8.35
C GLN A 177 -27.11 8.45 7.51
N LYS A 178 -26.47 7.46 8.12
CA LYS A 178 -25.44 6.63 7.51
C LYS A 178 -26.02 5.56 6.58
N SER A 179 -27.16 4.94 6.98
CA SER A 179 -27.66 3.75 6.32
C SER A 179 -28.14 4.01 4.89
N GLN A 180 -28.85 5.08 4.68
CA GLN A 180 -29.54 5.30 3.39
C GLN A 180 -28.58 5.66 2.25
N TYR A 181 -27.56 6.49 2.51
CA TYR A 181 -26.61 6.91 1.48
C TYR A 181 -25.58 5.80 1.19
N GLU A 182 -25.07 5.13 2.24
CA GLU A 182 -24.11 4.05 2.09
C GLU A 182 -24.76 2.80 1.46
N GLU A 183 -25.96 2.43 1.89
CA GLU A 183 -26.71 1.31 1.31
C GLU A 183 -27.02 1.57 -0.16
N THR A 184 -27.64 2.72 -0.50
CA THR A 184 -27.97 3.05 -1.88
C THR A 184 -26.72 3.14 -2.76
N TYR A 185 -25.66 3.78 -2.28
CA TYR A 185 -24.44 3.96 -3.06
C TYR A 185 -23.67 2.65 -3.21
N GLN A 186 -23.58 1.82 -2.18
CA GLN A 186 -22.95 0.50 -2.26
C GLN A 186 -23.75 -0.47 -3.13
N GLU A 187 -25.08 -0.49 -3.03
CA GLU A 187 -25.92 -1.36 -3.84
C GLU A 187 -25.87 -0.99 -5.33
N GLU A 188 -25.88 0.30 -5.66
CA GLU A 188 -25.83 0.77 -7.04
C GLU A 188 -24.45 0.67 -7.68
N THR A 189 -23.39 0.86 -6.91
CA THR A 189 -22.02 0.92 -7.45
C THR A 189 -21.25 -0.39 -7.33
N ARG A 190 -21.61 -1.28 -6.41
CA ARG A 190 -20.95 -2.56 -6.16
C ARG A 190 -20.71 -3.42 -7.40
N PRO A 191 -21.72 -3.65 -8.27
CA PRO A 191 -21.52 -4.45 -9.47
C PRO A 191 -20.59 -3.81 -10.50
N ILE A 192 -20.47 -2.48 -10.49
CA ILE A 192 -19.70 -1.72 -11.47
C ILE A 192 -18.22 -1.66 -11.10
N TYR A 193 -17.93 -1.63 -9.79
CA TYR A 193 -16.60 -1.31 -9.29
C TYR A 193 -15.88 -2.47 -8.61
N ASN A 194 -16.47 -3.67 -8.55
CA ASN A 194 -15.96 -4.78 -7.74
C ASN A 194 -15.64 -4.31 -6.31
N LEU A 195 -16.64 -3.76 -5.64
CA LEU A 195 -16.49 -3.11 -4.35
C LEU A 195 -16.24 -4.12 -3.24
N PHE A 196 -15.29 -3.84 -2.36
CA PHE A 196 -15.10 -4.58 -1.13
C PHE A 196 -16.26 -4.33 -0.16
N ASP A 197 -16.62 -5.33 0.63
CA ASP A 197 -17.58 -5.21 1.74
C ASP A 197 -16.97 -4.39 2.88
N SER A 198 -15.69 -4.56 3.08
CA SER A 198 -14.90 -3.85 4.10
C SER A 198 -14.65 -2.41 3.71
N CYS A 199 -14.77 -1.51 4.68
CA CYS A 199 -14.40 -0.10 4.52
C CYS A 199 -13.61 0.38 5.74
N ILE A 200 -12.75 1.38 5.56
CA ILE A 200 -11.89 1.92 6.61
C ILE A 200 -12.49 3.20 7.18
N ARG A 201 -12.88 3.16 8.44
CA ARG A 201 -13.41 4.33 9.15
C ARG A 201 -12.30 5.32 9.49
N LEU A 202 -12.64 6.60 9.44
CA LEU A 202 -11.77 7.66 9.90
C LEU A 202 -11.64 7.60 11.44
N ASP A 203 -10.43 7.39 11.93
CA ASP A 203 -10.09 7.43 13.35
C ASP A 203 -8.86 8.34 13.54
N TYR A 204 -9.14 9.63 13.77
CA TYR A 204 -8.10 10.65 13.84
C TYR A 204 -7.12 10.39 14.99
N ALA A 205 -7.63 9.99 16.16
CA ALA A 205 -6.80 9.75 17.34
C ALA A 205 -5.87 8.56 17.16
N ALA A 206 -6.36 7.48 16.55
CA ALA A 206 -5.56 6.30 16.26
C ALA A 206 -4.47 6.59 15.22
N ASN A 207 -4.78 7.37 14.18
CA ASN A 207 -3.82 7.74 13.13
C ASN A 207 -2.72 8.65 13.68
N VAL A 208 -3.07 9.68 14.48
CA VAL A 208 -2.08 10.56 15.14
C VAL A 208 -1.18 9.76 16.09
N LEU A 209 -1.74 8.76 16.79
CA LEU A 209 -0.95 7.91 17.67
C LEU A 209 0.03 7.04 16.90
N ALA A 210 -0.38 6.46 15.76
CA ALA A 210 0.46 5.65 14.90
C ALA A 210 1.63 6.48 14.33
N ASP A 211 1.31 7.65 13.80
CA ASP A 211 2.28 8.60 13.26
C ASP A 211 3.30 9.05 14.32
N SER A 212 2.83 9.49 15.49
CA SER A 212 3.70 9.94 16.57
C SER A 212 4.65 8.87 17.14
N LYS A 213 4.33 7.59 16.96
CA LYS A 213 5.14 6.47 17.43
C LYS A 213 5.98 5.81 16.34
N GLY A 214 5.74 6.14 15.06
CA GLY A 214 6.31 5.38 13.94
C GLY A 214 5.96 3.90 14.04
N GLU A 215 4.71 3.56 14.45
CA GLU A 215 4.28 2.18 14.66
C GLU A 215 3.02 1.87 13.86
N PRO A 216 2.91 0.65 13.28
CA PRO A 216 1.69 0.23 12.61
C PRO A 216 0.46 0.37 13.51
N LEU A 217 -0.64 0.84 12.93
CA LEU A 217 -1.91 1.08 13.64
C LEU A 217 -2.37 -0.15 14.45
N ASN A 218 -2.20 -1.34 13.88
CA ASN A 218 -2.57 -2.60 14.53
C ASN A 218 -1.72 -2.94 15.76
N VAL A 219 -0.57 -2.30 15.91
CA VAL A 219 0.33 -2.44 17.08
C VAL A 219 -0.04 -1.42 18.15
N CYS A 220 0.00 -0.13 17.81
CA CYS A 220 -0.17 0.95 18.78
C CYS A 220 -1.62 1.25 19.16
N ALA A 221 -2.59 0.96 18.27
CA ALA A 221 -4.01 1.26 18.44
C ALA A 221 -4.92 0.06 18.05
N SER A 222 -4.54 -1.16 18.39
CA SER A 222 -5.22 -2.40 17.98
C SER A 222 -6.70 -2.51 18.38
N SER A 223 -7.14 -1.76 19.39
CA SER A 223 -8.55 -1.70 19.80
C SER A 223 -9.39 -0.69 19.02
N SER A 224 -8.76 0.19 18.22
CA SER A 224 -9.44 1.20 17.42
C SER A 224 -10.35 0.58 16.37
N ASN A 225 -11.35 1.33 15.92
CA ASN A 225 -12.21 0.87 14.84
C ASN A 225 -11.44 0.74 13.53
N CYS A 226 -10.58 1.70 13.23
CA CYS A 226 -9.75 1.71 12.04
C CYS A 226 -8.82 0.47 11.96
N ALA A 227 -8.17 0.08 13.07
CA ALA A 227 -7.33 -1.11 13.11
C ALA A 227 -8.12 -2.41 12.85
N LYS A 228 -9.35 -2.49 13.38
CA LYS A 228 -10.25 -3.62 13.13
C LYS A 228 -10.73 -3.66 11.67
N ASP A 229 -11.02 -2.49 11.09
CA ASP A 229 -11.44 -2.39 9.70
C ASP A 229 -10.32 -2.84 8.74
N TYR A 230 -9.07 -2.44 8.99
CA TYR A 230 -7.92 -2.95 8.21
C TYR A 230 -7.74 -4.46 8.34
N LEU A 231 -8.01 -5.04 9.51
CA LEU A 231 -7.97 -6.49 9.66
C LEU A 231 -9.05 -7.18 8.82
N GLN A 232 -10.28 -6.66 8.84
CA GLN A 232 -11.38 -7.18 8.03
C GLN A 232 -11.09 -7.06 6.53
N LEU A 233 -10.58 -5.90 6.10
CA LEU A 233 -10.16 -5.70 4.71
C LEU A 233 -9.08 -6.70 4.29
N THR A 234 -8.09 -6.94 5.16
CA THR A 234 -7.04 -7.92 4.89
C THR A 234 -7.61 -9.33 4.73
N GLU A 235 -8.53 -9.73 5.61
CA GLU A 235 -9.19 -11.04 5.52
C GLU A 235 -10.00 -11.17 4.22
N GLU A 236 -10.71 -10.13 3.80
CA GLU A 236 -11.45 -10.10 2.54
C GLU A 236 -10.53 -10.14 1.31
N ILE A 237 -9.41 -9.40 1.33
CA ILE A 237 -8.38 -9.44 0.28
C ILE A 237 -7.87 -10.87 0.11
N LEU A 238 -7.44 -11.51 1.21
CA LEU A 238 -6.92 -12.88 1.18
C LEU A 238 -7.96 -13.89 0.69
N GLN A 239 -9.23 -13.71 1.05
CA GLN A 239 -10.31 -14.56 0.55
C GLN A 239 -10.46 -14.40 -0.97
N ARG A 240 -10.55 -13.17 -1.49
CA ARG A 240 -10.67 -12.91 -2.93
C ARG A 240 -9.49 -13.45 -3.74
N LEU A 241 -8.26 -13.32 -3.22
CA LEU A 241 -7.07 -13.87 -3.86
C LEU A 241 -7.07 -15.41 -3.92
N ASN A 242 -7.78 -16.09 -3.03
CA ASN A 242 -7.89 -17.56 -3.03
C ASN A 242 -9.08 -18.07 -3.88
N GLU A 243 -10.00 -17.22 -4.29
CA GLU A 243 -11.18 -17.58 -5.10
C GLU A 243 -10.91 -17.43 -6.61
N GLU A 244 -9.82 -16.77 -7.01
CA GLU A 244 -9.35 -16.62 -8.39
C GLU A 244 -8.23 -17.60 -8.75
#